data_32615a30bb9c6a2e606b2a346782b344
#
_entry.id   32615a30bb9c6a2e606b2a346782b344
#
_cell.length_a   1.000
_cell.length_b   1.000
_cell.length_c   1.000
_cell.angle_alpha   90.00
_cell.angle_beta   90.00
_cell.angle_gamma   90.00
#
_symmetry.space_group_name_H-M   'P 1'
#
loop_
_entity.id
_entity.type
_entity.pdbx_description
1 polymer ?
#
loop_
_entity_poly.entity_id
_entity_poly.type
_entity_poly.pdbx_seq_one_letter_code
_entity_poly.pdbx_strand_id
1 'polypeptide(L)' 'MDNAILQELYDYYKEDHSLSQSELIIAMLTRIQEAVGYVSKDVQEEVARLTGVN' A
#
# COMPACT_ATOMS: atom_id res chain seq x y z
N MET A 1 9.77 8.25 1.96
CA MET A 1 8.43 8.40 1.38
C MET A 1 7.48 8.96 2.42
N ASP A 2 6.59 9.84 2.01
CA ASP A 2 5.63 10.45 2.90
C ASP A 2 4.53 9.47 3.28
N ASN A 3 4.31 9.28 4.57
CA ASN A 3 3.26 8.40 5.07
C ASN A 3 1.85 8.84 4.66
N ALA A 4 1.67 10.13 4.38
CA ALA A 4 0.39 10.64 3.88
C ALA A 4 0.02 10.05 2.53
N ILE A 5 1.01 9.83 1.66
CA ILE A 5 0.79 9.20 0.36
C ILE A 5 0.32 7.75 0.54
N LEU A 6 0.95 7.03 1.47
CA LEU A 6 0.57 5.65 1.77
C LEU A 6 -0.86 5.59 2.33
N GLN A 7 -1.21 6.51 3.21
CA GLN A 7 -2.54 6.56 3.77
C GLN A 7 -3.59 6.86 2.69
N GLU A 8 -3.28 7.77 1.78
CA GLU A 8 -4.19 8.09 0.67
C GLU A 8 -4.40 6.90 -0.26
N LEU A 9 -3.33 6.15 -0.57
CA LEU A 9 -3.44 4.96 -1.38
C LEU A 9 -4.30 3.90 -0.69
N TYR A 10 -4.07 3.69 0.60
CA TYR A 10 -4.86 2.73 1.37
C TYR A 10 -6.34 3.14 1.38
N ASP A 11 -6.63 4.41 1.64
CA ASP A 11 -8.00 4.91 1.66
C ASP A 11 -8.69 4.76 0.31
N TYR A 12 -7.93 4.94 -0.77
CA TYR A 12 -8.45 4.76 -2.12
C TYR A 12 -8.83 3.31 -2.40
N TYR A 13 -7.90 2.39 -2.10
CA TYR A 13 -8.11 0.99 -2.44
C TYR A 13 -9.06 0.27 -1.49
N LYS A 14 -9.14 0.68 -0.24
CA LYS A 14 -10.05 0.01 0.71
C LYS A 14 -11.52 0.19 0.35
N GLU A 15 -11.83 1.19 -0.46
CA GLU A 15 -13.19 1.41 -0.95
C GLU A 15 -13.60 0.34 -1.98
N ASP A 16 -12.65 -0.36 -2.56
CA ASP A 16 -12.92 -1.39 -3.55
C ASP A 16 -13.09 -2.74 -2.84
N HIS A 17 -14.32 -3.09 -2.56
CA HIS A 17 -14.65 -4.33 -1.84
C HIS A 17 -14.42 -5.59 -2.67
N SER A 18 -14.07 -5.45 -3.96
CA SER A 18 -13.74 -6.60 -4.79
C SER A 18 -12.30 -7.08 -4.56
N LEU A 19 -11.46 -6.26 -3.91
CA LEU A 19 -10.07 -6.61 -3.65
C LEU A 19 -9.95 -7.40 -2.35
N SER A 20 -9.26 -8.54 -2.40
CA SER A 20 -8.85 -9.24 -1.20
C SER A 20 -7.73 -8.43 -0.52
N GLN A 21 -7.40 -8.77 0.73
CA GLN A 21 -6.34 -8.10 1.45
C GLN A 21 -4.99 -8.24 0.73
N SER A 22 -4.71 -9.42 0.18
CA SER A 22 -3.48 -9.65 -0.59
C SER A 22 -3.45 -8.81 -1.85
N GLU A 23 -4.57 -8.70 -2.56
CA GLU A 23 -4.67 -7.89 -3.76
C GLU A 23 -4.50 -6.41 -3.42
N LEU A 24 -5.05 -5.95 -2.30
CA LEU A 24 -4.88 -4.58 -1.82
C LEU A 24 -3.41 -4.26 -1.61
N ILE A 25 -2.68 -5.14 -0.93
CA ILE A 25 -1.26 -4.96 -0.66
C ILE A 25 -0.47 -4.89 -1.98
N ILE A 26 -0.73 -5.81 -2.90
CA ILE A 26 -0.05 -5.86 -4.19
C ILE A 26 -0.33 -4.58 -4.98
N ALA A 27 -1.57 -4.10 -4.98
CA ALA A 27 -1.94 -2.88 -5.67
C ALA A 27 -1.19 -1.67 -5.11
N MET A 28 -1.13 -1.55 -3.79
CA MET A 28 -0.40 -0.45 -3.13
C MET A 28 1.08 -0.49 -3.46
N LEU A 29 1.72 -1.67 -3.35
CA LEU A 29 3.14 -1.81 -3.62
C LEU A 29 3.48 -1.53 -5.08
N THR A 30 2.62 -1.96 -6.00
CA THR A 30 2.81 -1.71 -7.43
C THR A 30 2.76 -0.21 -7.72
N ARG A 31 1.81 0.51 -7.14
CA ARG A 31 1.70 1.96 -7.35
C ARG A 31 2.91 2.69 -6.78
N ILE A 32 3.38 2.27 -5.61
CA ILE A 32 4.57 2.86 -5.00
C ILE A 32 5.78 2.63 -5.90
N GLN A 33 5.96 1.42 -6.41
CA GLN A 33 7.07 1.11 -7.29
C GLN A 33 7.04 1.94 -8.56
N GLU A 34 5.86 2.14 -9.16
CA GLU A 34 5.71 2.97 -10.35
C GLU A 34 6.05 4.44 -10.07
N ALA A 35 5.65 4.93 -8.90
CA ALA A 35 5.85 6.35 -8.57
C ALA A 35 7.27 6.66 -8.13
N VAL A 36 7.92 5.76 -7.40
CA VAL A 36 9.21 6.00 -6.75
C VAL A 36 10.34 5.22 -7.43
N GLY A 37 10.01 4.11 -8.08
CA GLY A 37 10.99 3.26 -8.75
C GLY A 37 11.47 2.08 -7.91
N TYR A 38 11.12 2.03 -6.64
CA TYR A 38 11.48 0.92 -5.76
C TYR A 38 10.55 0.92 -4.54
N VAL A 39 10.56 -0.19 -3.81
CA VAL A 39 9.80 -0.32 -2.57
C VAL A 39 10.81 -0.60 -1.45
N SER A 40 10.98 0.36 -0.54
CA SER A 40 11.90 0.20 0.58
C SER A 40 11.27 -0.69 1.65
N LYS A 41 12.13 -1.19 2.55
CA LYS A 41 11.66 -2.00 3.67
C LYS A 41 10.71 -1.20 4.58
N ASP A 42 11.01 0.08 4.80
CA ASP A 42 10.18 0.94 5.63
C ASP A 42 8.77 1.09 5.04
N VAL A 43 8.67 1.22 3.72
CA VAL A 43 7.39 1.31 3.03
C VAL A 43 6.63 -0.01 3.16
N GLN A 44 7.31 -1.14 3.02
CA GLN A 44 6.68 -2.45 3.18
C GLN A 44 6.11 -2.62 4.59
N GLU A 45 6.85 -2.20 5.60
CA GLU A 45 6.39 -2.26 6.99
C GLU A 45 5.17 -1.37 7.21
N GLU A 46 5.17 -0.17 6.63
CA GLU A 46 4.04 0.75 6.77
C GLU A 46 2.79 0.21 6.07
N VAL A 47 2.94 -0.38 4.90
CA VAL A 47 1.81 -1.01 4.19
C VAL A 47 1.25 -2.16 5.02
N ALA A 48 2.11 -2.98 5.60
CA ALA A 48 1.68 -4.07 6.48
C ALA A 48 0.90 -3.55 7.68
N ARG A 49 1.37 -2.45 8.27
CA ARG A 49 0.71 -1.83 9.41
C ARG A 49 -0.68 -1.31 9.04
N LEU A 50 -0.79 -0.63 7.91
CA LEU A 50 -2.06 -0.06 7.44
C LEU A 50 -3.09 -1.14 7.11
N THR A 51 -2.63 -2.24 6.52
CA THR A 51 -3.52 -3.33 6.10
C THR A 51 -3.79 -4.34 7.20
N GLY A 52 -3.04 -4.28 8.29
CA GLY A 52 -3.17 -5.22 9.39
C GLY A 52 -2.57 -6.58 9.12
N VAL A 53 -1.73 -6.71 8.10
CA VAL A 53 -1.05 -7.97 7.75
C VAL A 53 0.35 -7.96 8.34
N ASN A 54 0.72 -9.06 8.98
CA ASN A 54 2.06 -9.24 9.55
C ASN A 54 2.97 -9.96 8.57
#